data_1b6ce964db58cc193c301128b162d4cf
#
_entry.id   1b6ce964db58cc193c301128b162d4cf
#
_cell.length_a   1.000
_cell.length_b   1.000
_cell.length_c   1.000
_cell.angle_alpha   90.00
_cell.angle_beta   90.00
_cell.angle_gamma   90.00
#
_symmetry.space_group_name_H-M   'P 1'
#
loop_
_entity.id
_entity.type
_entity.pdbx_description
1 polymer ?
#
loop_
_entity_poly.entity_id
_entity_poly.type
_entity_poly.pdbx_seq_one_letter_code
_entity_poly.pdbx_strand_id
1 'polypeptide(L)'
;GSAYSREWDYKRMREIADKVGAIFMVDMAHPAGLIAAGLLDNPVKYAHIVTSTTHKTLRGPRGGVIMMGKDFPNPWGKKTPKGEIKMMSQLLDSAVFPGIQGGPLEHVIAAKAVAFGECLQPEYKEYQKQVKKNAAVLAQALMDRGFTIVSGGTDNHSMLVDLRSKYPDLTGKVAEKALVAADITVNKNMVPFDTRSAFQTSGIR
;
A
#
# COMPACT_ATOMS: atom_id res chain seq x y z
N GLY A 1 0.77 2.69 -3.05
CA GLY A 1 1.82 2.02 -3.84
C GLY A 1 2.36 0.78 -3.17
N SER A 2 2.83 -0.18 -3.98
CA SER A 2 3.22 -1.51 -3.48
C SER A 2 4.73 -1.76 -3.53
N ALA A 3 5.48 -1.03 -4.36
CA ALA A 3 6.90 -1.31 -4.60
C ALA A 3 7.83 -0.11 -4.31
N TYR A 4 7.31 1.10 -4.29
CA TYR A 4 8.10 2.28 -3.94
C TYR A 4 8.30 2.36 -2.43
N SER A 5 9.56 2.40 -2.01
CA SER A 5 9.94 2.26 -0.60
C SER A 5 10.12 3.60 0.14
N ARG A 6 9.95 4.73 -0.53
CA ARG A 6 10.03 6.04 0.11
C ARG A 6 8.65 6.58 0.47
N GLU A 7 8.62 7.54 1.37
CA GLU A 7 7.40 8.23 1.74
C GLU A 7 6.89 9.10 0.58
N TRP A 8 5.58 9.23 0.50
CA TRP A 8 4.90 10.00 -0.54
C TRP A 8 4.51 11.38 -0.02
N ASP A 9 4.75 12.41 -0.79
CA ASP A 9 4.22 13.75 -0.51
C ASP A 9 2.75 13.84 -0.95
N TYR A 10 1.86 13.36 -0.10
CA TYR A 10 0.42 13.34 -0.36
C TYR A 10 -0.17 14.75 -0.52
N LYS A 11 0.39 15.74 0.21
CA LYS A 11 -0.04 17.14 0.10
C LYS A 11 0.24 17.67 -1.29
N ARG A 12 1.46 17.47 -1.78
CA ARG A 12 1.86 17.91 -3.12
C ARG A 12 1.07 17.20 -4.22
N MET A 13 0.82 15.90 -4.06
CA MET A 13 0.00 15.12 -5.00
C MET A 13 -1.44 15.65 -5.03
N ARG A 14 -2.02 16.02 -3.87
CA ARG A 14 -3.34 16.64 -3.81
C ARG A 14 -3.38 17.97 -4.54
N GLU A 15 -2.41 18.85 -4.34
CA GLU A 15 -2.30 20.14 -5.04
C GLU A 15 -2.25 19.96 -6.56
N ILE A 16 -1.55 18.92 -7.03
CA ILE A 16 -1.49 18.60 -8.47
C ILE A 16 -2.85 18.12 -8.98
N ALA A 17 -3.49 17.21 -8.24
CA ALA A 17 -4.81 16.70 -8.61
C ALA A 17 -5.86 17.83 -8.70
N ASP A 18 -5.86 18.74 -7.73
CA ASP A 18 -6.78 19.89 -7.70
C ASP A 18 -6.57 20.82 -8.91
N LYS A 19 -5.32 21.04 -9.34
CA LYS A 19 -5.02 21.88 -10.52
C LYS A 19 -5.62 21.35 -11.82
N VAL A 20 -5.81 20.06 -11.94
CA VAL A 20 -6.37 19.42 -13.14
C VAL A 20 -7.79 18.91 -12.93
N GLY A 21 -8.42 19.22 -11.79
CA GLY A 21 -9.78 18.80 -11.46
C GLY A 21 -9.93 17.28 -11.29
N ALA A 22 -8.86 16.57 -10.93
CA ALA A 22 -8.88 15.12 -10.76
C ALA A 22 -9.22 14.71 -9.33
N ILE A 23 -9.92 13.57 -9.18
CA ILE A 23 -10.07 12.93 -7.88
C ILE A 23 -8.75 12.26 -7.51
N PHE A 24 -8.22 12.65 -6.35
CA PHE A 24 -7.01 12.03 -5.80
C PHE A 24 -7.37 10.84 -4.92
N MET A 25 -7.00 9.63 -5.35
CA MET A 25 -7.17 8.40 -4.59
C MET A 25 -5.80 7.84 -4.19
N VAL A 26 -5.69 7.37 -2.95
CA VAL A 26 -4.49 6.71 -2.43
C VAL A 26 -4.83 5.30 -1.99
N ASP A 27 -4.14 4.29 -2.53
CA ASP A 27 -4.09 2.97 -1.94
C ASP A 27 -2.87 2.88 -1.01
N MET A 28 -3.14 2.76 0.30
CA MET A 28 -2.11 2.68 1.34
C MET A 28 -1.92 1.26 1.88
N ALA A 29 -2.40 0.24 1.18
CA ALA A 29 -2.46 -1.13 1.67
C ALA A 29 -1.14 -1.65 2.27
N HIS A 30 -0.01 -1.39 1.63
CA HIS A 30 1.29 -1.84 2.12
C HIS A 30 1.75 -1.12 3.40
N PRO A 31 1.84 0.22 3.45
CA PRO A 31 2.32 0.94 4.63
C PRO A 31 1.24 1.22 5.69
N ALA A 32 0.00 0.72 5.53
CA ALA A 32 -1.12 1.09 6.38
C ALA A 32 -0.86 0.91 7.88
N GLY A 33 -0.14 -0.13 8.27
CA GLY A 33 0.22 -0.36 9.67
C GLY A 33 1.18 0.69 10.23
N LEU A 34 2.16 1.13 9.42
CA LEU A 34 3.08 2.21 9.81
C LEU A 34 2.36 3.56 9.90
N ILE A 35 1.40 3.80 9.00
CA ILE A 35 0.53 4.99 9.03
C ILE A 35 -0.35 4.98 10.28
N ALA A 36 -0.98 3.86 10.62
CA ALA A 36 -1.78 3.70 11.83
C ALA A 36 -0.96 3.92 13.10
N ALA A 37 0.29 3.49 13.11
CA ALA A 37 1.24 3.73 14.21
C ALA A 37 1.76 5.18 14.28
N GLY A 38 1.42 6.04 13.32
CA GLY A 38 1.91 7.43 13.24
C GLY A 38 3.38 7.54 12.86
N LEU A 39 3.93 6.56 12.14
CA LEU A 39 5.34 6.53 11.70
C LEU A 39 5.54 6.99 10.25
N LEU A 40 4.45 7.18 9.51
CA LEU A 40 4.39 7.75 8.17
C LEU A 40 3.19 8.70 8.09
N ASP A 41 3.20 9.63 7.15
CA ASP A 41 2.10 10.59 6.99
C ASP A 41 0.79 9.91 6.59
N ASN A 42 -0.32 10.48 7.03
CA ASN A 42 -1.64 9.90 6.84
C ASN A 42 -2.33 10.50 5.60
N PRO A 43 -2.51 9.70 4.52
CA PRO A 43 -3.15 10.18 3.30
C PRO A 43 -4.61 10.60 3.45
N VAL A 44 -5.32 10.14 4.51
CA VAL A 44 -6.72 10.53 4.75
C VAL A 44 -6.88 12.04 4.94
N LYS A 45 -5.82 12.73 5.36
CA LYS A 45 -5.81 14.20 5.49
C LYS A 45 -5.88 14.92 4.14
N TYR A 46 -5.41 14.29 3.07
CA TYR A 46 -5.18 14.93 1.77
C TYR A 46 -6.00 14.31 0.65
N ALA A 47 -6.10 12.99 0.61
CA ALA A 47 -6.79 12.28 -0.47
C ALA A 47 -8.31 12.44 -0.37
N HIS A 48 -8.97 12.42 -1.53
CA HIS A 48 -10.42 12.37 -1.60
C HIS A 48 -10.94 11.00 -1.15
N ILE A 49 -10.25 9.93 -1.57
CA ILE A 49 -10.59 8.54 -1.26
C ILE A 49 -9.28 7.81 -0.89
N VAL A 50 -9.34 7.00 0.15
CA VAL A 50 -8.23 6.14 0.56
C VAL A 50 -8.71 4.70 0.62
N THR A 51 -7.94 3.79 0.03
CA THR A 51 -8.19 2.35 0.13
C THR A 51 -7.05 1.65 0.86
N SER A 52 -7.37 0.55 1.51
CA SER A 52 -6.37 -0.33 2.11
C SER A 52 -6.84 -1.77 2.12
N THR A 53 -5.88 -2.68 2.22
CA THR A 53 -6.13 -4.04 2.71
C THR A 53 -5.95 -4.07 4.22
N THR A 54 -6.56 -5.07 4.88
CA THR A 54 -6.44 -5.23 6.33
C THR A 54 -5.41 -6.29 6.73
N HIS A 55 -4.89 -7.07 5.78
CA HIS A 55 -4.05 -8.25 6.00
C HIS A 55 -2.55 -8.08 5.68
N LYS A 56 -2.08 -6.85 5.50
CA LYS A 56 -0.64 -6.55 5.30
C LYS A 56 -0.04 -6.03 6.61
N THR A 57 0.56 -4.86 6.62
CA THR A 57 1.16 -4.29 7.83
C THR A 57 0.15 -4.02 8.96
N LEU A 58 -1.15 -3.93 8.67
CA LEU A 58 -2.20 -3.85 9.69
C LEU A 58 -2.39 -5.17 10.48
N ARG A 59 -1.85 -6.30 10.03
CA ARG A 59 -1.91 -7.63 10.67
C ARG A 59 -3.34 -8.17 10.90
N GLY A 60 -4.31 -7.69 10.15
CA GLY A 60 -5.70 -8.13 10.28
C GLY A 60 -6.09 -9.28 9.34
N PRO A 61 -7.36 -9.63 9.30
CA PRO A 61 -7.88 -10.65 8.41
C PRO A 61 -7.81 -10.17 6.97
N ARG A 62 -7.90 -11.11 6.01
CA ARG A 62 -7.97 -10.78 4.60
C ARG A 62 -9.25 -10.03 4.29
N GLY A 63 -9.10 -8.83 3.76
CA GLY A 63 -10.20 -7.94 3.44
C GLY A 63 -9.72 -6.56 2.98
N GLY A 64 -10.66 -5.68 2.66
CA GLY A 64 -10.41 -4.30 2.26
C GLY A 64 -11.17 -3.30 3.13
N VAL A 65 -10.78 -2.04 3.01
CA VAL A 65 -11.45 -0.90 3.62
C VAL A 65 -11.35 0.30 2.67
N ILE A 66 -12.42 1.08 2.59
CA ILE A 66 -12.47 2.36 1.87
C ILE A 66 -12.74 3.45 2.90
N MET A 67 -12.00 4.53 2.84
CA MET A 67 -12.07 5.63 3.78
C MET A 67 -12.09 6.97 3.04
N MET A 68 -12.72 7.96 3.66
CA MET A 68 -12.67 9.36 3.26
C MET A 68 -12.49 10.24 4.49
N GLY A 69 -11.63 11.25 4.42
CA GLY A 69 -11.50 12.25 5.50
C GLY A 69 -12.67 13.23 5.52
N LYS A 70 -13.23 13.52 4.34
CA LYS A 70 -14.39 14.40 4.14
C LYS A 70 -15.20 13.90 2.97
N ASP A 71 -16.53 13.82 3.14
CA ASP A 71 -17.44 13.51 2.04
C ASP A 71 -17.67 14.74 1.15
N PHE A 72 -18.02 14.50 -0.12
CA PHE A 72 -18.22 15.57 -1.12
C PHE A 72 -19.24 15.15 -2.18
N PRO A 73 -19.91 16.14 -2.84
CA PRO A 73 -20.80 15.86 -3.95
C PRO A 73 -20.06 15.19 -5.11
N ASN A 74 -20.66 14.16 -5.71
CA ASN A 74 -20.00 13.51 -6.84
C ASN A 74 -19.86 14.46 -8.05
N PRO A 75 -18.71 14.48 -8.73
CA PRO A 75 -18.44 15.40 -9.84
C PRO A 75 -19.12 14.99 -11.16
N TRP A 76 -19.74 13.82 -11.21
CA TRP A 76 -20.39 13.29 -12.42
C TRP A 76 -21.88 13.65 -12.51
N GLY A 77 -22.38 14.48 -11.60
CA GLY A 77 -23.78 14.93 -11.62
C GLY A 77 -24.81 13.83 -11.37
N LYS A 78 -24.40 12.68 -10.81
CA LYS A 78 -25.32 11.59 -10.46
C LYS A 78 -26.28 12.03 -9.37
N LYS A 79 -27.60 11.80 -9.57
CA LYS A 79 -28.66 12.30 -8.69
C LYS A 79 -29.39 11.15 -7.99
N THR A 80 -30.00 11.48 -6.88
CA THR A 80 -31.01 10.64 -6.20
C THR A 80 -32.33 10.65 -6.99
N PRO A 81 -33.29 9.75 -6.70
CA PRO A 81 -34.64 9.81 -7.31
C PRO A 81 -35.35 11.16 -7.05
N LYS A 82 -34.98 11.88 -6.00
CA LYS A 82 -35.53 13.20 -5.66
C LYS A 82 -34.85 14.36 -6.40
N GLY A 83 -33.87 14.08 -7.27
CA GLY A 83 -33.17 15.09 -8.05
C GLY A 83 -31.96 15.74 -7.37
N GLU A 84 -31.62 15.36 -6.13
CA GLU A 84 -30.46 15.87 -5.39
C GLU A 84 -29.17 15.22 -5.85
N ILE A 85 -28.05 15.95 -5.86
CA ILE A 85 -26.73 15.40 -6.18
C ILE A 85 -26.33 14.39 -5.10
N LYS A 86 -26.01 13.17 -5.49
CA LYS A 86 -25.49 12.15 -4.58
C LYS A 86 -24.12 12.54 -4.04
N MET A 87 -23.89 12.28 -2.77
CA MET A 87 -22.57 12.35 -2.17
C MET A 87 -21.68 11.20 -2.65
N MET A 88 -20.37 11.38 -2.58
CA MET A 88 -19.43 10.33 -2.99
C MET A 88 -19.56 9.07 -2.15
N SER A 89 -19.79 9.18 -0.84
CA SER A 89 -20.07 8.04 0.05
C SER A 89 -21.22 7.18 -0.48
N GLN A 90 -22.33 7.78 -0.90
CA GLN A 90 -23.46 7.04 -1.44
C GLN A 90 -23.14 6.26 -2.71
N LEU A 91 -22.24 6.79 -3.55
CA LEU A 91 -21.76 6.08 -4.74
C LEU A 91 -20.84 4.92 -4.37
N LEU A 92 -19.94 5.12 -3.41
CA LEU A 92 -19.05 4.06 -2.94
C LEU A 92 -19.82 2.94 -2.24
N ASP A 93 -20.77 3.28 -1.37
CA ASP A 93 -21.61 2.31 -0.69
C ASP A 93 -22.40 1.46 -1.69
N SER A 94 -23.05 2.09 -2.67
CA SER A 94 -23.80 1.35 -3.70
C SER A 94 -22.91 0.54 -4.65
N ALA A 95 -21.67 0.95 -4.87
CA ALA A 95 -20.70 0.19 -5.66
C ALA A 95 -20.20 -1.05 -4.90
N VAL A 96 -20.07 -0.96 -3.57
CA VAL A 96 -19.73 -2.11 -2.73
C VAL A 96 -20.93 -3.02 -2.60
N PHE A 97 -22.06 -2.52 -2.15
CA PHE A 97 -23.29 -3.28 -1.99
C PHE A 97 -24.51 -2.48 -2.51
N PRO A 98 -25.32 -3.02 -3.41
CA PRO A 98 -25.26 -4.38 -3.99
C PRO A 98 -24.36 -4.51 -5.24
N GLY A 99 -23.49 -3.51 -5.53
CA GLY A 99 -22.76 -3.46 -6.80
C GLY A 99 -21.84 -4.65 -7.06
N ILE A 100 -20.97 -4.99 -6.11
CA ILE A 100 -19.95 -6.04 -6.25
C ILE A 100 -20.16 -7.16 -5.22
N GLN A 101 -20.56 -6.82 -4.00
CA GLN A 101 -20.69 -7.74 -2.88
C GLN A 101 -22.14 -8.07 -2.55
N GLY A 102 -22.35 -9.17 -1.82
CA GLY A 102 -23.62 -9.62 -1.27
C GLY A 102 -23.57 -9.67 0.26
N GLY A 103 -24.05 -10.79 0.83
CA GLY A 103 -24.05 -10.97 2.29
C GLY A 103 -22.65 -10.81 2.90
N PRO A 104 -22.50 -10.04 3.99
CA PRO A 104 -21.20 -9.76 4.57
C PRO A 104 -20.63 -10.96 5.31
N LEU A 105 -19.30 -11.09 5.29
CA LEU A 105 -18.55 -12.06 6.09
C LEU A 105 -18.37 -11.50 7.50
N GLU A 106 -19.33 -11.68 8.38
CA GLU A 106 -19.36 -11.04 9.70
C GLU A 106 -18.18 -11.45 10.59
N HIS A 107 -17.70 -12.69 10.50
CA HIS A 107 -16.49 -13.13 11.19
C HIS A 107 -15.24 -12.36 10.74
N VAL A 108 -15.14 -11.96 9.46
CA VAL A 108 -14.06 -11.09 8.95
C VAL A 108 -14.23 -9.67 9.48
N ILE A 109 -15.47 -9.16 9.56
CA ILE A 109 -15.75 -7.83 10.12
C ILE A 109 -15.36 -7.79 11.60
N ALA A 110 -15.74 -8.79 12.38
CA ALA A 110 -15.36 -8.91 13.78
C ALA A 110 -13.83 -8.99 13.94
N ALA A 111 -13.14 -9.78 13.11
CA ALA A 111 -11.69 -9.87 13.12
C ALA A 111 -11.00 -8.55 12.73
N LYS A 112 -11.59 -7.75 11.82
CA LYS A 112 -11.10 -6.39 11.53
C LYS A 112 -11.21 -5.48 12.76
N ALA A 113 -12.31 -5.56 13.51
CA ALA A 113 -12.49 -4.76 14.72
C ALA A 113 -11.41 -5.07 15.76
N VAL A 114 -11.10 -6.36 15.97
CA VAL A 114 -10.01 -6.79 16.86
C VAL A 114 -8.67 -6.24 16.36
N ALA A 115 -8.34 -6.43 15.08
CA ALA A 115 -7.08 -5.95 14.51
C ALA A 115 -6.92 -4.43 14.62
N PHE A 116 -7.98 -3.67 14.40
CA PHE A 116 -7.94 -2.20 14.55
C PHE A 116 -7.82 -1.80 16.02
N GLY A 117 -8.44 -2.55 16.94
CA GLY A 117 -8.24 -2.38 18.39
C GLY A 117 -6.79 -2.60 18.81
N GLU A 118 -6.12 -3.61 18.26
CA GLU A 118 -4.69 -3.86 18.47
C GLU A 118 -3.83 -2.70 17.92
N CYS A 119 -4.17 -2.16 16.75
CA CYS A 119 -3.44 -1.02 16.16
C CYS A 119 -3.47 0.25 17.03
N LEU A 120 -4.43 0.38 17.93
CA LEU A 120 -4.54 1.52 18.87
C LEU A 120 -3.66 1.34 20.13
N GLN A 121 -3.11 0.16 20.36
CA GLN A 121 -2.31 -0.12 21.55
C GLN A 121 -0.87 0.42 21.40
N PRO A 122 -0.23 0.87 22.50
CA PRO A 122 1.16 1.35 22.48
C PRO A 122 2.15 0.30 21.94
N GLU A 123 1.94 -0.97 22.25
CA GLU A 123 2.78 -2.10 21.83
C GLU A 123 2.80 -2.25 20.31
N TYR A 124 1.71 -1.93 19.64
CA TYR A 124 1.64 -1.95 18.18
C TYR A 124 2.57 -0.90 17.57
N LYS A 125 2.66 0.27 18.18
CA LYS A 125 3.60 1.32 17.74
C LYS A 125 5.05 0.88 17.88
N GLU A 126 5.40 0.24 18.99
CA GLU A 126 6.76 -0.29 19.19
C GLU A 126 7.08 -1.40 18.19
N TYR A 127 6.14 -2.30 17.94
CA TYR A 127 6.25 -3.30 16.89
C TYR A 127 6.53 -2.67 15.52
N GLN A 128 5.78 -1.67 15.10
CA GLN A 128 5.97 -1.01 13.81
C GLN A 128 7.29 -0.22 13.73
N LYS A 129 7.79 0.35 14.82
CA LYS A 129 9.12 0.93 14.89
C LYS A 129 10.20 -0.13 14.60
N GLN A 130 10.06 -1.31 15.20
CA GLN A 130 10.99 -2.41 14.97
C GLN A 130 10.93 -2.90 13.51
N VAL A 131 9.75 -3.01 12.91
CA VAL A 131 9.58 -3.34 11.49
C VAL A 131 10.34 -2.37 10.59
N LYS A 132 10.16 -1.06 10.82
CA LYS A 132 10.86 -0.01 10.06
C LYS A 132 12.37 -0.07 10.24
N LYS A 133 12.85 -0.30 11.46
CA LYS A 133 14.27 -0.46 11.78
C LYS A 133 14.87 -1.68 11.07
N ASN A 134 14.18 -2.82 11.11
CA ASN A 134 14.64 -4.03 10.45
C ASN A 134 14.76 -3.84 8.93
N ALA A 135 13.79 -3.18 8.30
CA ALA A 135 13.83 -2.88 6.86
C ALA A 135 15.03 -1.99 6.50
N ALA A 136 15.29 -0.95 7.29
CA ALA A 136 16.42 -0.05 7.07
C ALA A 136 17.77 -0.77 7.20
N VAL A 137 17.93 -1.61 8.22
CA VAL A 137 19.15 -2.42 8.44
C VAL A 137 19.35 -3.41 7.30
N LEU A 138 18.29 -4.10 6.86
CA LEU A 138 18.37 -5.05 5.75
C LEU A 138 18.74 -4.34 4.44
N ALA A 139 18.12 -3.18 4.15
CA ALA A 139 18.43 -2.39 2.97
C ALA A 139 19.90 -1.96 2.95
N GLN A 140 20.41 -1.46 4.08
CA GLN A 140 21.82 -1.07 4.21
C GLN A 140 22.76 -2.27 4.02
N ALA A 141 22.48 -3.38 4.68
CA ALA A 141 23.30 -4.59 4.58
C ALA A 141 23.35 -5.16 3.15
N LEU A 142 22.28 -5.00 2.36
CA LEU A 142 22.28 -5.37 0.94
C LEU A 142 23.12 -4.39 0.11
N MET A 143 23.01 -3.09 0.36
CA MET A 143 23.82 -2.07 -0.32
C MET A 143 25.31 -2.25 -0.03
N ASP A 144 25.70 -2.54 1.22
CA ASP A 144 27.09 -2.82 1.61
C ASP A 144 27.65 -4.06 0.91
N ARG A 145 26.78 -4.96 0.45
CA ARG A 145 27.13 -6.15 -0.35
C ARG A 145 27.05 -5.93 -1.86
N GLY A 146 26.87 -4.70 -2.30
CA GLY A 146 26.89 -4.31 -3.71
C GLY A 146 25.56 -4.50 -4.44
N PHE A 147 24.45 -4.68 -3.74
CA PHE A 147 23.13 -4.63 -4.37
C PHE A 147 22.62 -3.19 -4.47
N THR A 148 21.90 -2.89 -5.52
CA THR A 148 21.21 -1.61 -5.65
C THR A 148 19.82 -1.72 -5.08
N ILE A 149 19.51 -0.89 -4.08
CA ILE A 149 18.15 -0.69 -3.61
C ILE A 149 17.55 0.49 -4.37
N VAL A 150 16.43 0.27 -5.04
CA VAL A 150 15.73 1.33 -5.78
C VAL A 150 15.42 2.48 -4.83
N SER A 151 15.68 3.72 -5.27
CA SER A 151 15.64 4.94 -4.45
C SER A 151 16.71 5.07 -3.36
N GLY A 152 17.71 4.20 -3.31
CA GLY A 152 18.82 4.28 -2.36
C GLY A 152 18.46 3.96 -0.91
N GLY A 153 17.41 3.16 -0.66
CA GLY A 153 17.02 2.76 0.69
C GLY A 153 15.51 2.62 0.88
N THR A 154 15.06 2.65 2.13
CA THR A 154 13.64 2.54 2.47
C THR A 154 13.27 3.44 3.66
N ASP A 155 12.06 4.00 3.60
CA ASP A 155 11.42 4.73 4.70
C ASP A 155 10.30 3.92 5.35
N ASN A 156 9.98 2.76 4.79
CA ASN A 156 8.88 1.89 5.25
C ASN A 156 9.35 0.45 5.55
N HIS A 157 8.48 -0.54 5.40
CA HIS A 157 8.72 -1.95 5.72
C HIS A 157 9.27 -2.76 4.55
N SER A 158 9.35 -2.20 3.35
CA SER A 158 9.70 -2.93 2.13
C SER A 158 10.86 -2.26 1.39
N MET A 159 11.47 -3.00 0.48
CA MET A 159 12.49 -2.48 -0.43
C MET A 159 12.41 -3.22 -1.76
N LEU A 160 12.83 -2.54 -2.82
CA LEU A 160 12.96 -3.12 -4.16
C LEU A 160 14.44 -3.23 -4.49
N VAL A 161 14.90 -4.47 -4.66
CA VAL A 161 16.30 -4.79 -5.00
C VAL A 161 16.43 -4.93 -6.50
N ASP A 162 17.29 -4.13 -7.11
CA ASP A 162 17.68 -4.30 -8.51
C ASP A 162 18.85 -5.29 -8.58
N LEU A 163 18.61 -6.44 -9.20
CA LEU A 163 19.61 -7.52 -9.31
C LEU A 163 20.67 -7.23 -10.36
N ARG A 164 20.38 -6.37 -11.34
CA ARG A 164 21.27 -6.10 -12.49
C ARG A 164 22.63 -5.55 -12.08
N SER A 165 22.68 -4.80 -10.98
CA SER A 165 23.93 -4.20 -10.51
C SER A 165 24.98 -5.23 -10.10
N LYS A 166 24.56 -6.41 -9.64
CA LYS A 166 25.45 -7.46 -9.16
C LYS A 166 25.43 -8.74 -10.00
N TYR A 167 24.27 -9.09 -10.51
CA TYR A 167 24.04 -10.30 -11.29
C TYR A 167 23.23 -9.95 -12.55
N PRO A 168 23.88 -9.42 -13.62
CA PRO A 168 23.19 -8.91 -14.80
C PRO A 168 22.27 -9.93 -15.48
N ASP A 169 22.64 -11.21 -15.44
CA ASP A 169 21.89 -12.28 -16.11
C ASP A 169 20.80 -12.90 -15.21
N LEU A 170 20.84 -12.63 -13.90
CA LEU A 170 19.87 -13.17 -12.95
C LEU A 170 18.52 -12.47 -13.10
N THR A 171 17.47 -13.26 -13.34
CA THR A 171 16.10 -12.73 -13.37
C THR A 171 15.46 -12.74 -11.99
N GLY A 172 14.51 -11.82 -11.76
CA GLY A 172 13.71 -11.83 -10.54
C GLY A 172 12.97 -13.15 -10.32
N LYS A 173 12.51 -13.80 -11.41
CA LYS A 173 11.86 -15.11 -11.35
C LYS A 173 12.78 -16.21 -10.81
N VAL A 174 14.03 -16.24 -11.23
CA VAL A 174 15.00 -17.24 -10.75
C VAL A 174 15.38 -16.94 -9.30
N ALA A 175 15.63 -15.67 -8.97
CA ALA A 175 15.93 -15.24 -7.61
C ALA A 175 14.77 -15.54 -6.63
N GLU A 176 13.53 -15.22 -7.00
CA GLU A 176 12.33 -15.56 -6.22
C GLU A 176 12.28 -17.07 -5.90
N LYS A 177 12.42 -17.91 -6.93
CA LYS A 177 12.39 -19.37 -6.77
C LYS A 177 13.49 -19.90 -5.84
N ALA A 178 14.71 -19.38 -5.99
CA ALA A 178 15.84 -19.80 -5.16
C ALA A 178 15.69 -19.36 -3.70
N LEU A 179 15.22 -18.12 -3.46
CA LEU A 179 15.00 -17.61 -2.11
C LEU A 179 13.84 -18.33 -1.40
N VAL A 180 12.73 -18.58 -2.12
CA VAL A 180 11.61 -19.36 -1.56
C VAL A 180 12.05 -20.78 -1.19
N ALA A 181 12.92 -21.41 -1.97
CA ALA A 181 13.50 -22.73 -1.61
C ALA A 181 14.37 -22.68 -0.36
N ALA A 182 14.85 -21.50 0.04
CA ALA A 182 15.60 -21.25 1.26
C ALA A 182 14.73 -20.64 2.39
N ASP A 183 13.40 -20.77 2.29
CA ASP A 183 12.41 -20.20 3.22
C ASP A 183 12.43 -18.67 3.35
N ILE A 184 12.93 -17.97 2.33
CA ILE A 184 12.92 -16.52 2.25
C ILE A 184 11.86 -16.08 1.23
N THR A 185 10.69 -15.69 1.71
CA THR A 185 9.58 -15.26 0.87
C THR A 185 9.81 -13.88 0.30
N VAL A 186 9.92 -13.80 -1.01
CA VAL A 186 9.99 -12.56 -1.80
C VAL A 186 9.06 -12.70 -3.00
N ASN A 187 8.86 -11.62 -3.73
CA ASN A 187 8.24 -11.70 -5.05
C ASN A 187 9.13 -11.04 -6.10
N LYS A 188 9.15 -11.62 -7.31
CA LYS A 188 9.75 -10.95 -8.47
C LYS A 188 9.03 -9.62 -8.72
N ASN A 189 9.78 -8.59 -9.08
CA ASN A 189 9.24 -7.27 -9.30
C ASN A 189 10.02 -6.56 -10.39
N MET A 190 9.32 -5.84 -11.27
CA MET A 190 9.97 -4.96 -12.23
C MET A 190 10.67 -3.81 -11.48
N VAL A 191 11.82 -3.41 -11.98
CA VAL A 191 12.57 -2.24 -11.52
C VAL A 191 12.38 -1.09 -12.51
N PRO A 192 12.67 0.16 -12.13
CA PRO A 192 12.62 1.28 -13.06
C PRO A 192 13.43 0.99 -14.34
N PHE A 193 12.83 1.30 -15.49
CA PHE A 193 13.42 1.04 -16.81
C PHE A 193 13.80 -0.42 -17.06
N ASP A 194 13.02 -1.34 -16.50
CA ASP A 194 13.23 -2.77 -16.72
C ASP A 194 12.93 -3.15 -18.18
N THR A 195 13.88 -3.78 -18.84
CA THR A 195 13.73 -4.26 -20.23
C THR A 195 13.18 -5.68 -20.32
N ARG A 196 13.12 -6.39 -19.19
CA ARG A 196 12.55 -7.74 -19.11
C ARG A 196 11.04 -7.68 -18.95
N SER A 197 10.36 -8.73 -19.37
CA SER A 197 8.91 -8.85 -19.18
C SER A 197 8.53 -8.96 -17.71
N ALA A 198 7.28 -8.63 -17.37
CA ALA A 198 6.73 -8.80 -16.03
C ALA A 198 6.74 -10.25 -15.50
N PHE A 199 6.89 -11.24 -16.40
CA PHE A 199 7.02 -12.66 -16.04
C PHE A 199 8.45 -13.05 -15.63
N GLN A 200 9.45 -12.28 -16.00
CA GLN A 200 10.87 -12.51 -15.69
C GLN A 200 11.40 -11.53 -14.65
N THR A 201 11.22 -10.23 -14.89
CA THR A 201 11.67 -9.08 -14.10
C THR A 201 13.18 -9.04 -13.87
N SER A 202 13.69 -7.89 -13.41
CA SER A 202 15.10 -7.72 -13.04
C SER A 202 15.28 -7.45 -11.55
N GLY A 203 14.22 -7.48 -10.78
CA GLY A 203 14.27 -7.22 -9.35
C GLY A 203 13.43 -8.17 -8.52
N ILE A 204 13.60 -8.03 -7.22
CA ILE A 204 12.79 -8.69 -6.17
C ILE A 204 12.38 -7.67 -5.11
N ARG A 205 11.22 -7.91 -4.50
CA ARG A 205 10.73 -7.09 -3.38
C ARG A 205 10.52 -7.96 -2.17
#